data_d9f04693b860c1e7c6e286af0ca348d4
#
_entry.id   d9f04693b860c1e7c6e286af0ca348d4
#
_cell.length_a   1.000
_cell.length_b   1.000
_cell.length_c   1.000
_cell.angle_alpha   90.00
_cell.angle_beta   90.00
_cell.angle_gamma   90.00
#
_symmetry.space_group_name_H-M   'P 1'
#
loop_
_entity.id
_entity.type
_entity.pdbx_description
1 polymer ?
#
loop_
_entity_poly.entity_id
_entity_poly.type
_entity_poly.pdbx_seq_one_letter_code
_entity_poly.pdbx_strand_id
1 'polypeptide(L)'
;MANRPIYAGTYQNRGRSRGKTIFFIIVLVHLLGVGAYLYFKRDNPEMSATKDTPVPKGLAPAPAAMAPASQSEAPRHTPEAHARIADARAAIDAGQLTDAQATLNTVVARHPDPEAIELLGSVNMKLLKSPLMMQGKEYYVIQSGDYLQKIAKKYNTTVALLKTMNGLESDTIRLGDRLLVFNGDFSIRVSKSLNSLDLLLGGNIFKRYSVGTGKFGKTPAVEFTVVDKIIEPPWTRPSDNRQIEYGDPENVLGSRWMAIKSSDHPELTGFGIHGTWERDSIGKQSSAGCIRMLNEDVEELFDLVPRKTSVIITE
;
A
#
# COMPACT_ATOMS: atom_id res chain seq x y z
N MET A 1 -37.90 -48.47 4.18
CA MET A 1 -39.10 -47.69 3.80
C MET A 1 -38.67 -46.29 3.44
N ALA A 2 -39.07 -45.93 2.25
CA ALA A 2 -38.68 -44.71 1.52
C ALA A 2 -39.23 -43.43 2.12
N ASN A 3 -38.53 -42.31 1.96
CA ASN A 3 -39.17 -41.06 1.53
C ASN A 3 -38.14 -40.09 0.92
N ARG A 4 -38.28 -39.90 -0.40
CA ARG A 4 -37.75 -38.76 -1.18
C ARG A 4 -38.73 -37.60 -1.08
N PRO A 5 -38.30 -36.36 -1.21
CA PRO A 5 -39.12 -35.36 -1.90
C PRO A 5 -38.49 -34.90 -3.23
N ILE A 6 -39.36 -34.92 -4.21
CA ILE A 6 -39.24 -34.38 -5.55
C ILE A 6 -39.41 -32.87 -5.51
N TYR A 7 -38.48 -32.12 -6.18
CA TYR A 7 -38.86 -30.84 -6.80
C TYR A 7 -38.04 -30.66 -8.09
N ALA A 8 -38.70 -30.96 -9.22
CA ALA A 8 -38.30 -30.58 -10.54
C ALA A 8 -39.01 -29.25 -10.87
N GLY A 9 -38.26 -28.18 -11.01
CA GLY A 9 -38.72 -26.89 -11.54
C GLY A 9 -38.07 -26.62 -12.89
N THR A 10 -38.81 -26.83 -13.95
CA THR A 10 -38.45 -26.48 -15.34
C THR A 10 -38.41 -24.97 -15.50
N TYR A 11 -37.23 -24.40 -15.78
CA TYR A 11 -37.11 -23.00 -16.26
C TYR A 11 -37.11 -23.01 -17.79
N GLN A 12 -38.18 -22.50 -18.35
CA GLN A 12 -38.29 -22.18 -19.79
C GLN A 12 -37.43 -20.95 -20.12
N ASN A 13 -36.51 -21.18 -21.03
CA ASN A 13 -35.61 -20.18 -21.60
C ASN A 13 -36.39 -19.37 -22.68
N ARG A 14 -36.76 -18.12 -22.39
CA ARG A 14 -37.21 -17.14 -23.36
C ARG A 14 -36.05 -16.26 -23.78
N GLY A 15 -35.35 -16.69 -24.85
CA GLY A 15 -34.38 -15.87 -25.54
C GLY A 15 -35.03 -14.67 -26.19
N ARG A 16 -34.66 -13.46 -25.76
CA ARG A 16 -35.01 -12.19 -26.42
C ARG A 16 -33.73 -11.52 -26.91
N SER A 17 -33.63 -11.44 -28.22
CA SER A 17 -32.56 -10.89 -29.06
C SER A 17 -32.20 -9.43 -28.62
N ARG A 18 -31.24 -9.27 -27.70
CA ARG A 18 -30.61 -7.97 -27.35
C ARG A 18 -29.31 -7.71 -28.12
N GLY A 19 -28.77 -8.71 -28.82
CA GLY A 19 -27.46 -8.59 -29.50
C GLY A 19 -27.46 -7.67 -30.72
N LYS A 20 -28.59 -7.61 -31.48
CA LYS A 20 -28.66 -6.79 -32.70
C LYS A 20 -28.72 -5.29 -32.40
N THR A 21 -29.36 -4.87 -31.30
CA THR A 21 -29.49 -3.45 -30.93
C THR A 21 -28.15 -2.88 -30.43
N ILE A 22 -27.37 -3.65 -29.68
CA ILE A 22 -26.06 -3.24 -29.18
C ILE A 22 -25.06 -3.09 -30.34
N PHE A 23 -25.10 -3.99 -31.33
CA PHE A 23 -24.22 -3.92 -32.51
C PHE A 23 -24.48 -2.64 -33.31
N PHE A 24 -25.75 -2.26 -33.53
CA PHE A 24 -26.09 -1.02 -34.24
C PHE A 24 -25.66 0.27 -33.50
N ILE A 25 -25.72 0.29 -32.17
CA ILE A 25 -25.27 1.42 -31.37
C ILE A 25 -23.74 1.59 -31.47
N ILE A 26 -22.98 0.52 -31.41
CA ILE A 26 -21.50 0.57 -31.54
C ILE A 26 -21.08 1.07 -32.91
N VAL A 27 -21.73 0.62 -33.98
CA VAL A 27 -21.43 1.08 -35.36
C VAL A 27 -21.78 2.56 -35.53
N LEU A 28 -22.88 3.03 -34.95
CA LEU A 28 -23.30 4.44 -35.03
C LEU A 28 -22.33 5.38 -34.29
N VAL A 29 -21.81 4.97 -33.14
CA VAL A 29 -20.81 5.75 -32.36
C VAL A 29 -19.49 5.84 -33.13
N HIS A 30 -19.04 4.79 -33.82
CA HIS A 30 -17.84 4.81 -34.63
C HIS A 30 -17.98 5.73 -35.85
N LEU A 31 -19.14 5.71 -36.51
CA LEU A 31 -19.40 6.57 -37.66
C LEU A 31 -19.47 8.05 -37.27
N LEU A 32 -20.04 8.39 -36.10
CA LEU A 32 -20.05 9.74 -35.57
C LEU A 32 -18.64 10.21 -35.16
N GLY A 33 -17.82 9.34 -34.59
CA GLY A 33 -16.43 9.63 -34.23
C GLY A 33 -15.55 9.92 -35.46
N VAL A 34 -15.68 9.14 -36.53
CA VAL A 34 -14.96 9.35 -37.80
C VAL A 34 -15.44 10.62 -38.48
N GLY A 35 -16.74 10.91 -38.46
CA GLY A 35 -17.33 12.14 -39.02
C GLY A 35 -16.80 13.40 -38.31
N ALA A 36 -16.74 13.40 -36.98
CA ALA A 36 -16.18 14.50 -36.19
C ALA A 36 -14.69 14.70 -36.46
N TYR A 37 -13.91 13.60 -36.56
CA TYR A 37 -12.48 13.67 -36.90
C TYR A 37 -12.23 14.28 -38.27
N LEU A 38 -12.99 13.90 -39.29
CA LEU A 38 -12.87 14.43 -40.65
C LEU A 38 -13.34 15.89 -40.75
N TYR A 39 -14.36 16.30 -39.96
CA TYR A 39 -14.82 17.67 -39.89
C TYR A 39 -13.75 18.58 -39.26
N PHE A 40 -13.16 18.16 -38.11
CA PHE A 40 -12.07 18.93 -37.45
C PHE A 40 -10.79 19.02 -38.30
N LYS A 41 -10.48 17.98 -39.09
CA LYS A 41 -9.32 18.00 -40.00
C LYS A 41 -9.51 18.94 -41.19
N ARG A 42 -10.74 19.24 -41.60
CA ARG A 42 -11.05 20.12 -42.72
C ARG A 42 -10.87 21.60 -42.37
N ASP A 43 -11.13 21.97 -41.08
CA ASP A 43 -11.11 23.36 -40.66
C ASP A 43 -9.78 23.84 -40.02
N ASN A 44 -8.72 22.98 -39.99
CA ASN A 44 -7.37 23.32 -39.56
C ASN A 44 -6.29 22.80 -40.55
N PRO A 45 -6.00 23.54 -41.61
CA PRO A 45 -4.97 23.16 -42.59
C PRO A 45 -3.53 23.41 -42.17
N GLU A 46 -3.21 23.90 -40.95
CA GLU A 46 -1.85 24.26 -40.54
C GLU A 46 -1.13 23.19 -39.71
N MET A 47 -1.06 21.96 -40.21
CA MET A 47 -0.13 20.96 -39.64
C MET A 47 0.49 20.07 -40.73
N SER A 48 1.09 20.74 -41.73
CA SER A 48 2.01 20.05 -42.67
C SER A 48 2.88 21.09 -43.41
N ALA A 49 4.15 21.05 -43.13
CA ALA A 49 5.27 21.55 -43.91
C ALA A 49 6.21 22.48 -43.13
N THR A 50 7.23 21.89 -42.51
CA THR A 50 8.49 22.60 -42.27
C THR A 50 9.38 22.39 -43.51
N LYS A 51 9.59 23.42 -44.31
CA LYS A 51 10.70 23.54 -45.26
C LYS A 51 11.44 24.82 -44.97
N ASP A 52 12.73 24.63 -44.74
CA ASP A 52 13.87 25.53 -44.88
C ASP A 52 13.62 27.03 -45.04
N THR A 53 14.11 27.82 -44.10
CA THR A 53 14.45 29.23 -44.30
C THR A 53 15.82 29.55 -43.69
N PRO A 54 16.65 30.38 -44.37
CA PRO A 54 18.07 30.54 -44.05
C PRO A 54 18.32 31.52 -42.89
N VAL A 55 19.38 31.22 -42.13
CA VAL A 55 19.89 31.97 -40.97
C VAL A 55 20.47 33.35 -41.42
N PRO A 56 20.06 34.48 -40.83
CA PRO A 56 20.81 35.73 -40.92
C PRO A 56 21.94 35.75 -39.87
N LYS A 57 23.17 36.02 -40.33
CA LYS A 57 24.32 36.36 -39.48
C LYS A 57 24.09 37.73 -38.82
N GLY A 58 24.05 37.75 -37.49
CA GLY A 58 24.11 38.97 -36.69
C GLY A 58 24.54 38.61 -35.27
N LEU A 59 25.81 38.93 -34.92
CA LEU A 59 26.36 38.75 -33.58
C LEU A 59 25.63 39.67 -32.59
N ALA A 60 25.08 39.06 -31.54
CA ALA A 60 24.80 39.70 -30.26
C ALA A 60 25.51 38.92 -29.15
N PRO A 61 26.02 39.58 -28.08
CA PRO A 61 26.87 38.93 -27.08
C PRO A 61 26.09 37.90 -26.27
N ALA A 62 26.79 36.82 -25.99
CA ALA A 62 26.25 35.71 -25.17
C ALA A 62 25.75 36.20 -23.80
N PRO A 63 24.56 35.79 -23.36
CA PRO A 63 24.19 35.97 -21.95
C PRO A 63 25.10 35.11 -21.09
N ALA A 64 25.54 35.69 -19.96
CA ALA A 64 26.36 35.05 -18.95
C ALA A 64 25.88 33.66 -18.62
N ALA A 65 26.81 32.71 -18.53
CA ALA A 65 26.55 31.37 -18.11
C ALA A 65 25.71 31.36 -16.83
N MET A 66 24.49 30.89 -16.93
CA MET A 66 23.70 30.54 -15.74
C MET A 66 24.49 29.47 -14.98
N ALA A 67 24.85 29.78 -13.75
CA ALA A 67 25.41 28.81 -12.81
C ALA A 67 24.53 27.52 -12.84
N PRO A 68 25.15 26.33 -12.75
CA PRO A 68 24.40 25.12 -12.74
C PRO A 68 23.39 25.20 -11.57
N ALA A 69 22.12 24.93 -11.88
CA ALA A 69 21.09 24.83 -10.86
C ALA A 69 21.60 23.95 -9.73
N SER A 70 21.60 24.49 -8.53
CA SER A 70 21.98 23.81 -7.31
C SER A 70 21.29 22.43 -7.31
N GLN A 71 22.08 21.38 -7.43
CA GLN A 71 21.62 20.03 -7.14
C GLN A 71 21.02 20.10 -5.75
N SER A 72 19.77 19.71 -5.59
CA SER A 72 19.13 19.63 -4.30
C SER A 72 20.00 18.72 -3.43
N GLU A 73 20.74 19.33 -2.53
CA GLU A 73 21.57 18.60 -1.58
C GLU A 73 20.66 17.65 -0.81
N ALA A 74 20.98 16.34 -0.87
CA ALA A 74 20.40 15.37 0.04
C ALA A 74 20.49 15.96 1.47
N PRO A 75 19.47 15.77 2.32
CA PRO A 75 19.44 16.37 3.65
C PRO A 75 20.74 16.01 4.38
N ARG A 76 21.61 17.02 4.56
CA ARG A 76 22.85 16.83 5.28
C ARG A 76 22.47 16.56 6.74
N HIS A 77 22.86 15.40 7.23
CA HIS A 77 22.80 15.08 8.65
C HIS A 77 23.43 16.22 9.44
N THR A 78 22.68 16.88 10.30
CA THR A 78 23.30 17.85 11.21
C THR A 78 24.20 17.07 12.16
N PRO A 79 25.35 17.61 12.61
CA PRO A 79 26.20 16.95 13.60
C PRO A 79 25.43 16.52 14.86
N GLU A 80 24.41 17.28 15.25
CA GLU A 80 23.51 16.94 16.36
C GLU A 80 22.66 15.68 16.07
N ALA A 81 22.11 15.54 14.87
CA ALA A 81 21.33 14.35 14.49
C ALA A 81 22.22 13.09 14.50
N HIS A 82 23.44 13.17 13.94
CA HIS A 82 24.41 12.08 13.99
C HIS A 82 24.75 11.66 15.43
N ALA A 83 25.04 12.61 16.33
CA ALA A 83 25.33 12.30 17.72
C ALA A 83 24.16 11.57 18.39
N ARG A 84 22.92 12.05 18.19
CA ARG A 84 21.72 11.41 18.74
C ARG A 84 21.44 10.02 18.17
N ILE A 85 21.71 9.79 16.88
CA ILE A 85 21.61 8.47 16.28
C ILE A 85 22.65 7.52 16.89
N ALA A 86 23.88 7.99 17.14
CA ALA A 86 24.91 7.20 17.82
C ALA A 86 24.51 6.86 19.27
N ASP A 87 23.95 7.82 20.02
CA ASP A 87 23.41 7.59 21.37
C ASP A 87 22.28 6.55 21.35
N ALA A 88 21.38 6.62 20.37
CA ALA A 88 20.31 5.65 20.22
C ALA A 88 20.84 4.24 19.90
N ARG A 89 21.90 4.11 19.08
CA ARG A 89 22.56 2.82 18.83
C ARG A 89 23.17 2.23 20.11
N ALA A 90 23.88 3.06 20.88
CA ALA A 90 24.43 2.62 22.17
C ALA A 90 23.34 2.15 23.13
N ALA A 91 22.19 2.85 23.18
CA ALA A 91 21.04 2.45 23.98
C ALA A 91 20.42 1.13 23.49
N ILE A 92 20.33 0.91 22.17
CA ILE A 92 19.89 -0.38 21.57
C ILE A 92 20.81 -1.52 21.99
N ASP A 93 22.12 -1.32 21.89
CA ASP A 93 23.13 -2.33 22.24
C ASP A 93 23.11 -2.65 23.74
N ALA A 94 22.78 -1.65 24.58
CA ALA A 94 22.58 -1.82 26.03
C ALA A 94 21.21 -2.41 26.40
N GLY A 95 20.32 -2.69 25.44
CA GLY A 95 18.96 -3.20 25.66
C GLY A 95 17.97 -2.14 26.18
N GLN A 96 18.35 -0.87 26.20
CA GLN A 96 17.53 0.28 26.66
C GLN A 96 16.59 0.75 25.54
N LEU A 97 15.68 -0.14 25.10
CA LEU A 97 14.85 0.09 23.92
C LEU A 97 13.92 1.31 24.06
N THR A 98 13.43 1.60 25.25
CA THR A 98 12.53 2.74 25.51
C THR A 98 13.27 4.07 25.32
N ASP A 99 14.51 4.16 25.81
CA ASP A 99 15.34 5.37 25.70
C ASP A 99 15.77 5.59 24.24
N ALA A 100 16.15 4.49 23.56
CA ALA A 100 16.43 4.53 22.12
C ALA A 100 15.23 5.03 21.32
N GLN A 101 14.02 4.53 21.63
CA GLN A 101 12.78 4.96 20.97
C GLN A 101 12.53 6.46 21.16
N ALA A 102 12.67 6.96 22.39
CA ALA A 102 12.46 8.38 22.70
C ALA A 102 13.44 9.28 21.95
N THR A 103 14.72 8.90 21.91
CA THR A 103 15.77 9.60 21.18
C THR A 103 15.48 9.63 19.68
N LEU A 104 15.18 8.47 19.08
CA LEU A 104 14.90 8.34 17.64
C LEU A 104 13.62 9.08 17.23
N ASN A 105 12.56 9.03 18.03
CA ASN A 105 11.35 9.82 17.79
C ASN A 105 11.66 11.32 17.72
N THR A 106 12.54 11.82 18.59
CA THR A 106 12.95 13.23 18.57
C THR A 106 13.72 13.59 17.30
N VAL A 107 14.60 12.71 16.84
CA VAL A 107 15.36 12.90 15.58
C VAL A 107 14.41 12.89 14.39
N VAL A 108 13.58 11.85 14.25
CA VAL A 108 12.66 11.67 13.11
C VAL A 108 11.62 12.80 13.02
N ALA A 109 11.14 13.32 14.17
CA ALA A 109 10.19 14.43 14.20
C ALA A 109 10.78 15.75 13.70
N ARG A 110 12.08 15.97 13.91
CA ARG A 110 12.77 17.20 13.46
C ARG A 110 13.31 17.08 12.04
N HIS A 111 13.89 15.92 11.73
CA HIS A 111 14.50 15.58 10.46
C HIS A 111 14.22 14.13 10.15
N PRO A 112 13.43 13.80 9.10
CA PRO A 112 13.10 12.42 8.73
C PRO A 112 14.31 11.72 8.10
N ASP A 113 15.36 11.52 8.90
CA ASP A 113 16.60 10.87 8.54
C ASP A 113 16.33 9.38 8.22
N PRO A 114 16.80 8.84 7.07
CA PRO A 114 16.55 7.47 6.68
C PRO A 114 17.08 6.44 7.70
N GLU A 115 18.27 6.66 8.25
CA GLU A 115 18.89 5.76 9.23
C GLU A 115 18.11 5.79 10.55
N ALA A 116 17.75 6.98 11.04
CA ALA A 116 16.94 7.13 12.25
C ALA A 116 15.56 6.46 12.09
N ILE A 117 14.92 6.57 10.92
CA ILE A 117 13.65 5.92 10.62
C ILE A 117 13.79 4.39 10.63
N GLU A 118 14.85 3.85 10.04
CA GLU A 118 15.12 2.41 10.04
C GLU A 118 15.34 1.86 11.45
N LEU A 119 16.20 2.53 12.23
CA LEU A 119 16.44 2.17 13.62
C LEU A 119 15.18 2.28 14.48
N LEU A 120 14.39 3.35 14.30
CA LEU A 120 13.13 3.54 14.99
C LEU A 120 12.16 2.40 14.69
N GLY A 121 12.02 2.01 13.42
CA GLY A 121 11.20 0.88 13.01
C GLY A 121 11.62 -0.42 13.68
N SER A 122 12.93 -0.70 13.71
CA SER A 122 13.47 -1.89 14.38
C SER A 122 13.18 -1.88 15.89
N VAL A 123 13.40 -0.75 16.57
CA VAL A 123 13.13 -0.58 18.01
C VAL A 123 11.65 -0.73 18.30
N ASN A 124 10.78 -0.08 17.52
CA ASN A 124 9.33 -0.17 17.68
C ASN A 124 8.83 -1.61 17.55
N MET A 125 9.34 -2.37 16.57
CA MET A 125 8.97 -3.77 16.41
C MET A 125 9.46 -4.65 17.56
N LYS A 126 10.67 -4.42 18.07
CA LYS A 126 11.19 -5.11 19.25
C LYS A 126 10.34 -4.79 20.48
N LEU A 127 10.03 -3.53 20.73
CA LEU A 127 9.14 -3.10 21.82
C LEU A 127 7.76 -3.73 21.68
N LEU A 128 7.16 -3.68 20.48
CA LEU A 128 5.83 -4.22 20.23
C LEU A 128 5.76 -5.72 20.53
N LYS A 129 6.76 -6.48 20.14
CA LYS A 129 6.85 -7.95 20.32
C LYS A 129 7.32 -8.37 21.72
N SER A 130 7.85 -7.45 22.55
CA SER A 130 8.35 -7.71 23.89
C SER A 130 7.27 -7.51 24.97
N PRO A 131 7.46 -7.97 26.21
CA PRO A 131 6.59 -7.61 27.33
C PRO A 131 6.75 -6.17 27.82
N LEU A 132 7.73 -5.41 27.32
CA LEU A 132 7.94 -4.02 27.70
C LEU A 132 6.74 -3.16 27.28
N MET A 133 6.37 -2.24 28.17
CA MET A 133 5.27 -1.33 27.87
C MET A 133 5.69 -0.25 26.86
N MET A 134 4.80 0.06 25.95
CA MET A 134 4.91 1.18 25.01
C MET A 134 3.53 1.78 24.78
N GLN A 135 3.47 2.94 24.14
CA GLN A 135 2.21 3.57 23.77
C GLN A 135 1.30 2.60 23.00
N GLY A 136 0.06 2.49 23.41
CA GLY A 136 -0.95 1.60 22.82
C GLY A 136 -0.99 0.19 23.42
N LYS A 137 -0.05 -0.19 24.28
CA LYS A 137 -0.10 -1.47 25.00
C LYS A 137 -0.81 -1.36 26.35
N GLU A 138 -1.64 -2.34 26.65
CA GLU A 138 -2.27 -2.50 27.96
C GLU A 138 -2.51 -3.98 28.28
N TYR A 139 -2.77 -4.28 29.55
CA TYR A 139 -3.17 -5.63 29.95
C TYR A 139 -4.69 -5.74 30.00
N TYR A 140 -5.20 -6.80 29.38
CA TYR A 140 -6.59 -7.20 29.44
C TYR A 140 -6.74 -8.50 30.24
N VAL A 141 -7.68 -8.57 31.18
CA VAL A 141 -8.03 -9.81 31.89
C VAL A 141 -9.13 -10.51 31.11
N ILE A 142 -8.85 -11.75 30.68
CA ILE A 142 -9.76 -12.57 29.86
C ILE A 142 -11.03 -12.86 30.63
N GLN A 143 -12.18 -12.56 30.02
CA GLN A 143 -13.51 -12.72 30.58
C GLN A 143 -14.20 -13.97 30.02
N SER A 144 -15.26 -14.44 30.71
CA SER A 144 -16.09 -15.54 30.22
C SER A 144 -16.68 -15.20 28.84
N GLY A 145 -16.56 -16.11 27.88
CA GLY A 145 -17.04 -15.96 26.52
C GLY A 145 -16.11 -15.13 25.63
N ASP A 146 -14.87 -14.88 26.06
CA ASP A 146 -13.85 -14.28 25.20
C ASP A 146 -13.14 -15.31 24.31
N TYR A 147 -12.76 -14.87 23.14
CA TYR A 147 -11.89 -15.55 22.18
C TYR A 147 -11.06 -14.50 21.42
N LEU A 148 -9.92 -14.89 20.87
CA LEU A 148 -8.95 -13.93 20.32
C LEU A 148 -9.54 -12.98 19.28
N GLN A 149 -10.45 -13.45 18.39
CA GLN A 149 -11.07 -12.60 17.36
C GLN A 149 -11.97 -11.53 17.97
N LYS A 150 -12.69 -11.85 19.09
CA LYS A 150 -13.53 -10.88 19.80
C LYS A 150 -12.67 -9.82 20.48
N ILE A 151 -11.55 -10.23 21.10
CA ILE A 151 -10.61 -9.31 21.74
C ILE A 151 -9.92 -8.44 20.68
N ALA A 152 -9.44 -9.03 19.57
CA ALA A 152 -8.82 -8.30 18.47
C ALA A 152 -9.77 -7.23 17.91
N LYS A 153 -11.05 -7.57 17.70
CA LYS A 153 -12.07 -6.60 17.26
C LYS A 153 -12.30 -5.47 18.26
N LYS A 154 -12.33 -5.80 19.57
CA LYS A 154 -12.52 -4.82 20.67
C LYS A 154 -11.40 -3.77 20.68
N TYR A 155 -10.16 -4.20 20.44
CA TYR A 155 -8.97 -3.35 20.51
C TYR A 155 -8.48 -2.84 19.14
N ASN A 156 -9.28 -3.01 18.09
CA ASN A 156 -8.93 -2.62 16.73
C ASN A 156 -7.54 -3.12 16.31
N THR A 157 -7.26 -4.39 16.58
CA THR A 157 -5.98 -5.05 16.33
C THR A 157 -6.20 -6.37 15.56
N THR A 158 -5.16 -7.18 15.41
CA THR A 158 -5.23 -8.49 14.75
C THR A 158 -5.01 -9.65 15.73
N VAL A 159 -5.55 -10.81 15.39
CA VAL A 159 -5.26 -12.05 16.16
C VAL A 159 -3.77 -12.40 16.08
N ALA A 160 -3.14 -12.19 14.92
CA ALA A 160 -1.72 -12.45 14.73
C ALA A 160 -0.86 -11.60 15.68
N LEU A 161 -1.15 -10.30 15.79
CA LEU A 161 -0.44 -9.43 16.72
C LEU A 161 -0.67 -9.82 18.16
N LEU A 162 -1.92 -10.13 18.57
CA LEU A 162 -2.21 -10.63 19.92
C LEU A 162 -1.40 -11.89 20.24
N LYS A 163 -1.33 -12.84 19.31
CA LYS A 163 -0.54 -14.07 19.51
C LYS A 163 0.95 -13.76 19.64
N THR A 164 1.49 -12.96 18.76
CA THR A 164 2.92 -12.60 18.76
C THR A 164 3.32 -11.89 20.07
N MET A 165 2.53 -10.92 20.53
CA MET A 165 2.82 -10.15 21.75
C MET A 165 2.79 -11.01 23.02
N ASN A 166 2.03 -12.11 23.03
CA ASN A 166 1.83 -12.98 24.18
C ASN A 166 2.51 -14.34 24.05
N GLY A 167 3.26 -14.59 22.96
CA GLY A 167 3.90 -15.89 22.72
C GLY A 167 2.91 -17.05 22.59
N LEU A 168 1.70 -16.81 22.05
CA LEU A 168 0.66 -17.83 21.91
C LEU A 168 0.86 -18.64 20.63
N GLU A 169 1.06 -19.92 20.76
CA GLU A 169 1.15 -20.86 19.63
C GLU A 169 -0.21 -21.26 19.05
N SER A 170 -1.27 -21.19 19.87
CA SER A 170 -2.63 -21.53 19.48
C SER A 170 -3.62 -20.41 19.82
N ASP A 171 -4.87 -20.56 19.44
CA ASP A 171 -5.94 -19.60 19.76
C ASP A 171 -6.57 -19.85 21.15
N THR A 172 -6.05 -20.81 21.91
CA THR A 172 -6.56 -21.15 23.23
C THR A 172 -6.15 -20.12 24.26
N ILE A 173 -7.13 -19.51 24.92
CA ILE A 173 -6.96 -18.59 26.06
C ILE A 173 -7.76 -19.06 27.24
N ARG A 174 -7.37 -18.67 28.46
CA ARG A 174 -8.03 -19.12 29.71
C ARG A 174 -8.67 -17.95 30.44
N LEU A 175 -9.84 -18.17 30.97
CA LEU A 175 -10.54 -17.22 31.83
C LEU A 175 -9.64 -16.79 33.01
N GLY A 176 -9.52 -15.49 33.22
CA GLY A 176 -8.73 -14.89 34.29
C GLY A 176 -7.27 -14.64 33.95
N ASP A 177 -6.73 -15.20 32.87
CA ASP A 177 -5.36 -14.90 32.42
C ASP A 177 -5.25 -13.44 31.94
N ARG A 178 -4.04 -12.88 32.07
CA ARG A 178 -3.73 -11.54 31.58
C ARG A 178 -3.18 -11.65 30.15
N LEU A 179 -3.82 -10.97 29.24
CA LEU A 179 -3.41 -10.87 27.86
C LEU A 179 -2.90 -9.45 27.59
N LEU A 180 -1.69 -9.32 27.05
CA LEU A 180 -1.18 -8.06 26.55
C LEU A 180 -1.90 -7.73 25.24
N VAL A 181 -2.57 -6.58 25.19
CA VAL A 181 -3.30 -6.12 24.01
C VAL A 181 -2.70 -4.82 23.49
N PHE A 182 -2.93 -4.53 22.21
CA PHE A 182 -2.50 -3.30 21.58
C PHE A 182 -3.73 -2.59 21.00
N ASN A 183 -3.95 -1.35 21.45
CA ASN A 183 -5.05 -0.49 21.01
C ASN A 183 -4.53 0.74 20.25
N GLY A 184 -3.32 0.65 19.73
CA GLY A 184 -2.74 1.73 18.93
C GLY A 184 -3.47 1.87 17.60
N ASP A 185 -3.76 3.13 17.23
CA ASP A 185 -4.41 3.44 15.97
C ASP A 185 -3.37 3.51 14.85
N PHE A 186 -3.24 2.41 14.11
CA PHE A 186 -2.38 2.34 12.94
C PHE A 186 -3.06 2.97 11.72
N SER A 187 -2.29 3.74 10.96
CA SER A 187 -2.63 4.18 9.61
C SER A 187 -1.44 4.00 8.67
N ILE A 188 -1.69 4.03 7.37
CA ILE A 188 -0.67 3.83 6.33
C ILE A 188 -0.58 5.09 5.49
N ARG A 189 0.66 5.53 5.22
CA ARG A 189 0.95 6.57 4.23
C ARG A 189 1.90 6.02 3.19
N VAL A 190 1.53 6.12 1.92
CA VAL A 190 2.38 5.73 0.78
C VAL A 190 2.83 6.98 0.04
N SER A 191 4.14 7.13 -0.16
CA SER A 191 4.72 8.15 -1.03
C SER A 191 5.18 7.51 -2.33
N LYS A 192 4.60 7.94 -3.44
CA LYS A 192 4.96 7.47 -4.78
C LYS A 192 6.34 7.96 -5.21
N SER A 193 6.69 9.21 -4.87
CA SER A 193 7.99 9.80 -5.21
C SER A 193 9.15 9.16 -4.45
N LEU A 194 8.93 8.74 -3.20
CA LEU A 194 9.93 8.06 -2.37
C LEU A 194 9.89 6.54 -2.52
N ASN A 195 8.89 5.97 -3.19
CA ASN A 195 8.60 4.54 -3.22
C ASN A 195 8.65 3.92 -1.81
N SER A 196 7.99 4.58 -0.86
CA SER A 196 7.95 4.16 0.54
C SER A 196 6.53 4.04 1.06
N LEU A 197 6.36 3.13 2.03
CA LEU A 197 5.15 2.97 2.83
C LEU A 197 5.52 3.19 4.29
N ASP A 198 4.95 4.19 4.91
CA ASP A 198 5.06 4.46 6.34
C ASP A 198 3.86 3.85 7.06
N LEU A 199 4.11 2.92 7.96
CA LEU A 199 3.16 2.56 9.01
C LEU A 199 3.25 3.64 10.09
N LEU A 200 2.13 4.28 10.38
CA LEU A 200 2.04 5.35 11.35
C LEU A 200 1.30 4.87 12.60
N LEU A 201 1.73 5.32 13.78
CA LEU A 201 1.04 5.15 15.05
C LEU A 201 0.68 6.53 15.59
N GLY A 202 -0.62 6.84 15.68
CA GLY A 202 -1.07 8.17 16.09
C GLY A 202 -0.49 9.30 15.23
N GLY A 203 -0.32 9.06 13.91
CA GLY A 203 0.23 10.02 12.95
C GLY A 203 1.76 10.09 12.88
N ASN A 204 2.49 9.48 13.81
CA ASN A 204 3.96 9.44 13.82
C ASN A 204 4.48 8.17 13.11
N ILE A 205 5.65 8.25 12.47
CA ILE A 205 6.27 7.10 11.83
C ILE A 205 6.58 6.02 12.86
N PHE A 206 5.92 4.86 12.69
CA PHE A 206 6.19 3.66 13.47
C PHE A 206 7.25 2.79 12.78
N LYS A 207 7.09 2.56 11.48
CA LYS A 207 8.05 1.83 10.65
C LYS A 207 7.89 2.23 9.19
N ARG A 208 8.99 2.29 8.44
CA ARG A 208 9.00 2.50 6.99
C ARG A 208 9.35 1.21 6.26
N TYR A 209 8.69 0.98 5.12
CA TYR A 209 8.97 -0.09 4.17
C TYR A 209 9.26 0.49 2.80
N SER A 210 10.18 -0.12 2.05
CA SER A 210 10.37 0.16 0.64
C SER A 210 9.29 -0.53 -0.18
N VAL A 211 8.71 0.16 -1.15
CA VAL A 211 7.60 -0.39 -1.96
C VAL A 211 7.81 -0.13 -3.45
N GLY A 212 7.15 -0.92 -4.29
CA GLY A 212 6.96 -0.61 -5.69
C GLY A 212 5.57 -0.03 -5.91
N THR A 213 5.43 0.97 -6.80
CA THR A 213 4.17 1.60 -7.14
C THR A 213 3.85 1.49 -8.63
N GLY A 214 2.70 2.00 -9.07
CA GLY A 214 2.26 1.96 -10.46
C GLY A 214 3.10 2.82 -11.38
N LYS A 215 3.51 2.25 -12.52
CA LYS A 215 4.18 3.02 -13.58
C LYS A 215 3.22 4.05 -14.19
N PHE A 216 3.79 5.17 -14.65
CA PHE A 216 3.03 6.27 -15.28
C PHE A 216 1.91 6.83 -14.38
N GLY A 217 2.13 6.92 -13.07
CA GLY A 217 1.17 7.47 -12.14
C GLY A 217 -0.09 6.61 -11.91
N LYS A 218 -0.10 5.34 -12.30
CA LYS A 218 -1.27 4.45 -12.20
C LYS A 218 -1.74 4.16 -10.78
N THR A 219 -0.90 4.36 -9.77
CA THR A 219 -1.35 4.33 -8.36
C THR A 219 -2.02 5.67 -8.06
N PRO A 220 -3.35 5.71 -7.78
CA PRO A 220 -4.03 6.97 -7.50
C PRO A 220 -3.58 7.58 -6.17
N ALA A 221 -3.32 8.91 -6.17
CA ALA A 221 -2.94 9.65 -4.97
C ALA A 221 -4.20 10.16 -4.25
N VAL A 222 -4.91 9.25 -3.59
CA VAL A 222 -6.16 9.52 -2.85
C VAL A 222 -6.18 8.71 -1.55
N GLU A 223 -7.22 8.90 -0.75
CA GLU A 223 -7.45 8.13 0.46
C GLU A 223 -8.19 6.82 0.18
N PHE A 224 -7.71 5.76 0.79
CA PHE A 224 -8.29 4.42 0.77
C PHE A 224 -8.46 3.88 2.19
N THR A 225 -9.17 2.77 2.29
CA THR A 225 -9.31 1.96 3.51
C THR A 225 -9.05 0.50 3.20
N VAL A 226 -8.33 -0.21 4.06
CA VAL A 226 -8.17 -1.67 3.96
C VAL A 226 -9.52 -2.34 4.20
N VAL A 227 -10.06 -3.00 3.18
CA VAL A 227 -11.39 -3.63 3.26
C VAL A 227 -11.32 -5.14 3.37
N ASP A 228 -10.30 -5.78 2.82
CA ASP A 228 -10.12 -7.22 2.90
C ASP A 228 -8.65 -7.63 2.97
N LYS A 229 -8.40 -8.85 3.50
CA LYS A 229 -7.07 -9.39 3.75
C LYS A 229 -7.08 -10.88 3.46
N ILE A 230 -6.18 -11.33 2.56
CA ILE A 230 -6.10 -12.72 2.10
C ILE A 230 -4.65 -13.22 2.25
N ILE A 231 -4.50 -14.38 2.89
CA ILE A 231 -3.25 -15.13 2.96
C ILE A 231 -3.20 -16.02 1.72
N GLU A 232 -2.03 -16.11 1.07
CA GLU A 232 -1.83 -16.95 -0.11
C GLU A 232 -2.91 -16.70 -1.19
N PRO A 233 -3.04 -15.43 -1.67
CA PRO A 233 -4.15 -15.05 -2.52
C PRO A 233 -4.07 -15.73 -3.89
N PRO A 234 -5.18 -16.27 -4.42
CA PRO A 234 -5.28 -16.54 -5.84
C PRO A 234 -5.31 -15.22 -6.63
N TRP A 235 -4.76 -15.22 -7.84
CA TRP A 235 -4.76 -14.06 -8.72
C TRP A 235 -5.63 -14.30 -9.96
N THR A 236 -6.56 -13.39 -10.19
CA THR A 236 -7.32 -13.37 -11.44
C THR A 236 -6.61 -12.49 -12.46
N ARG A 237 -6.07 -13.10 -13.52
CA ARG A 237 -5.35 -12.38 -14.57
C ARG A 237 -6.32 -11.54 -15.40
N PRO A 238 -6.08 -10.20 -15.54
CA PRO A 238 -7.04 -9.32 -16.21
C PRO A 238 -7.22 -9.57 -17.71
N SER A 239 -6.23 -10.19 -18.38
CA SER A 239 -6.25 -10.39 -19.83
C SER A 239 -7.24 -11.46 -20.31
N ASP A 240 -7.46 -12.49 -19.50
CA ASP A 240 -8.26 -13.68 -19.85
C ASP A 240 -9.18 -14.17 -18.74
N ASN A 241 -9.22 -13.48 -17.61
CA ASN A 241 -9.97 -13.83 -16.39
C ASN A 241 -9.62 -15.20 -15.81
N ARG A 242 -8.44 -15.76 -16.17
CA ARG A 242 -7.96 -17.01 -15.59
C ARG A 242 -7.57 -16.79 -14.13
N GLN A 243 -8.07 -17.66 -13.25
CA GLN A 243 -7.61 -17.72 -11.85
C GLN A 243 -6.31 -18.52 -11.80
N ILE A 244 -5.30 -17.94 -11.16
CA ILE A 244 -3.96 -18.48 -10.98
C ILE A 244 -3.75 -18.63 -9.46
N GLU A 245 -3.56 -19.87 -9.03
CA GLU A 245 -3.46 -20.19 -7.61
C GLU A 245 -2.14 -19.69 -7.01
N TYR A 246 -2.10 -19.53 -5.68
CA TYR A 246 -0.87 -19.22 -4.96
C TYR A 246 0.17 -20.33 -5.18
N GLY A 247 1.44 -19.93 -5.36
CA GLY A 247 2.53 -20.86 -5.66
C GLY A 247 2.77 -21.13 -7.14
N ASP A 248 1.83 -20.78 -8.03
CA ASP A 248 2.04 -20.78 -9.48
C ASP A 248 3.00 -19.63 -9.85
N PRO A 249 4.04 -19.87 -10.69
CA PRO A 249 4.98 -18.82 -11.13
C PRO A 249 4.32 -17.62 -11.83
N GLU A 250 3.15 -17.80 -12.42
CA GLU A 250 2.37 -16.71 -13.04
C GLU A 250 1.63 -15.84 -12.02
N ASN A 251 1.46 -16.29 -10.75
CA ASN A 251 0.80 -15.49 -9.70
C ASN A 251 1.72 -14.37 -9.21
N VAL A 252 1.34 -13.13 -9.44
CA VAL A 252 2.16 -11.94 -9.15
C VAL A 252 1.91 -11.35 -7.76
N LEU A 253 0.95 -11.90 -6.98
CA LEU A 253 0.49 -11.26 -5.73
C LEU A 253 1.34 -11.58 -4.50
N GLY A 254 2.29 -12.53 -4.62
CA GLY A 254 3.09 -12.96 -3.47
C GLY A 254 2.26 -13.58 -2.35
N SER A 255 2.75 -13.51 -1.11
CA SER A 255 2.22 -14.28 0.03
C SER A 255 0.98 -13.65 0.68
N ARG A 256 0.72 -12.35 0.48
CA ARG A 256 -0.39 -11.60 1.11
C ARG A 256 -1.02 -10.62 0.15
N TRP A 257 -2.31 -10.42 0.31
CA TRP A 257 -3.08 -9.38 -0.35
C TRP A 257 -3.92 -8.60 0.66
N MET A 258 -3.84 -7.29 0.63
CA MET A 258 -4.72 -6.38 1.34
C MET A 258 -5.45 -5.51 0.33
N ALA A 259 -6.74 -5.79 0.12
CA ALA A 259 -7.58 -4.98 -0.77
C ALA A 259 -7.84 -3.61 -0.15
N ILE A 260 -7.71 -2.55 -0.94
CA ILE A 260 -8.02 -1.18 -0.53
C ILE A 260 -9.14 -0.61 -1.38
N LYS A 261 -10.04 0.17 -0.77
CA LYS A 261 -11.13 0.89 -1.44
C LYS A 261 -11.20 2.33 -0.97
N SER A 262 -11.51 3.24 -1.89
CA SER A 262 -11.84 4.62 -1.57
C SER A 262 -13.34 4.78 -1.48
N SER A 263 -13.83 5.50 -0.46
CA SER A 263 -15.24 5.91 -0.35
C SER A 263 -15.55 7.04 -1.32
N ASP A 264 -14.60 7.94 -1.52
CA ASP A 264 -14.76 9.16 -2.32
C ASP A 264 -14.58 8.89 -3.82
N HIS A 265 -13.90 7.77 -4.15
CA HIS A 265 -13.62 7.33 -5.50
C HIS A 265 -14.02 5.86 -5.71
N PRO A 266 -15.33 5.54 -5.70
CA PRO A 266 -15.85 4.17 -5.82
C PRO A 266 -15.53 3.50 -7.17
N GLU A 267 -15.21 4.28 -8.20
CA GLU A 267 -14.75 3.79 -9.51
C GLU A 267 -13.35 3.17 -9.45
N LEU A 268 -12.53 3.53 -8.45
CA LEU A 268 -11.19 2.98 -8.26
C LEU A 268 -11.28 1.58 -7.64
N THR A 269 -11.27 0.56 -8.47
CA THR A 269 -11.40 -0.86 -8.07
C THR A 269 -10.15 -1.66 -8.42
N GLY A 270 -9.93 -2.78 -7.70
CA GLY A 270 -8.80 -3.68 -7.97
C GLY A 270 -7.47 -3.23 -7.43
N PHE A 271 -7.42 -2.19 -6.59
CA PHE A 271 -6.20 -1.74 -5.92
C PHE A 271 -5.95 -2.51 -4.62
N GLY A 272 -4.68 -2.71 -4.32
CA GLY A 272 -4.26 -3.39 -3.10
C GLY A 272 -2.79 -3.19 -2.76
N ILE A 273 -2.44 -3.62 -1.54
CA ILE A 273 -1.07 -3.76 -1.06
C ILE A 273 -0.79 -5.25 -1.03
N HIS A 274 0.29 -5.72 -1.68
CA HIS A 274 0.55 -7.14 -1.80
C HIS A 274 2.04 -7.47 -1.87
N GLY A 275 2.37 -8.73 -1.64
CA GLY A 275 3.72 -9.24 -1.79
C GLY A 275 4.18 -9.33 -3.25
N THR A 276 5.46 -9.64 -3.45
CA THR A 276 5.99 -9.92 -4.79
C THR A 276 7.15 -10.90 -4.74
N TRP A 277 7.28 -11.70 -5.78
CA TRP A 277 8.48 -12.50 -6.06
C TRP A 277 9.55 -11.70 -6.80
N GLU A 278 9.14 -10.60 -7.46
CA GLU A 278 10.03 -9.71 -8.23
C GLU A 278 10.68 -8.66 -7.30
N ARG A 279 11.72 -9.06 -6.55
CA ARG A 279 12.41 -8.18 -5.60
C ARG A 279 12.91 -6.88 -6.24
N ASP A 280 13.35 -6.94 -7.50
CA ASP A 280 13.86 -5.79 -8.26
C ASP A 280 12.77 -4.76 -8.63
N SER A 281 11.49 -5.08 -8.41
CA SER A 281 10.38 -4.15 -8.61
C SER A 281 10.18 -3.18 -7.43
N ILE A 282 10.81 -3.47 -6.27
CA ILE A 282 10.78 -2.61 -5.09
C ILE A 282 11.66 -1.38 -5.30
N GLY A 283 11.22 -0.22 -4.82
CA GLY A 283 11.86 1.06 -5.06
C GLY A 283 11.59 1.65 -6.45
N LYS A 284 10.71 1.03 -7.25
CA LYS A 284 10.41 1.45 -8.63
C LYS A 284 8.92 1.62 -8.87
N GLN A 285 8.59 2.49 -9.82
CA GLN A 285 7.24 2.63 -10.34
C GLN A 285 7.04 1.65 -11.51
N SER A 286 6.74 0.39 -11.22
CA SER A 286 6.72 -0.69 -12.21
C SER A 286 5.41 -1.49 -12.27
N SER A 287 4.51 -1.35 -11.27
CA SER A 287 3.27 -2.12 -11.19
C SER A 287 2.17 -1.60 -12.14
N ALA A 288 1.06 -2.34 -12.21
CA ALA A 288 -0.15 -1.90 -12.92
C ALA A 288 -1.00 -0.89 -12.12
N GLY A 289 -0.62 -0.58 -10.86
CA GLY A 289 -1.30 0.38 -9.98
C GLY A 289 -1.29 -0.02 -8.51
N CYS A 290 -1.11 -1.29 -8.20
CA CYS A 290 -1.03 -1.79 -6.82
C CYS A 290 0.30 -1.39 -6.15
N ILE A 291 0.32 -1.41 -4.82
CA ILE A 291 1.50 -1.23 -4.00
C ILE A 291 2.14 -2.60 -3.77
N ARG A 292 3.38 -2.78 -4.26
CA ARG A 292 4.16 -4.02 -4.10
C ARG A 292 5.09 -3.90 -2.92
N MET A 293 5.19 -4.95 -2.12
CA MET A 293 6.12 -5.09 -1.00
C MET A 293 6.91 -6.39 -1.13
N LEU A 294 8.07 -6.48 -0.48
CA LEU A 294 8.69 -7.78 -0.27
C LEU A 294 7.73 -8.69 0.50
N ASN A 295 7.78 -10.02 0.28
CA ASN A 295 6.88 -10.94 0.97
C ASN A 295 7.03 -10.87 2.49
N GLU A 296 8.26 -10.79 2.98
CA GLU A 296 8.57 -10.63 4.40
C GLU A 296 7.98 -9.34 5.00
N ASP A 297 8.00 -8.24 4.25
CA ASP A 297 7.49 -6.94 4.69
C ASP A 297 5.96 -6.90 4.71
N VAL A 298 5.32 -7.45 3.66
CA VAL A 298 3.85 -7.47 3.61
C VAL A 298 3.26 -8.44 4.62
N GLU A 299 3.94 -9.53 4.95
CA GLU A 299 3.55 -10.46 6.02
C GLU A 299 3.57 -9.76 7.37
N GLU A 300 4.64 -9.02 7.68
CA GLU A 300 4.73 -8.24 8.90
C GLU A 300 3.62 -7.17 8.95
N LEU A 301 3.46 -6.37 7.88
CA LEU A 301 2.41 -5.35 7.80
C LEU A 301 1.02 -5.95 7.92
N PHE A 302 0.76 -7.07 7.26
CA PHE A 302 -0.50 -7.80 7.32
C PHE A 302 -0.85 -8.22 8.75
N ASP A 303 0.12 -8.69 9.51
CA ASP A 303 -0.10 -9.12 10.90
C ASP A 303 -0.35 -7.93 11.85
N LEU A 304 0.12 -6.75 11.53
CA LEU A 304 -0.04 -5.54 12.35
C LEU A 304 -1.37 -4.83 12.13
N VAL A 305 -1.80 -4.65 10.88
CA VAL A 305 -2.92 -3.74 10.56
C VAL A 305 -4.25 -4.48 10.41
N PRO A 306 -5.32 -4.05 11.11
CA PRO A 306 -6.65 -4.62 10.97
C PRO A 306 -7.33 -4.14 9.67
N ARG A 307 -8.48 -4.74 9.29
CA ARG A 307 -9.40 -4.13 8.34
C ARG A 307 -9.87 -2.78 8.88
N LYS A 308 -10.21 -1.86 7.99
CA LYS A 308 -10.58 -0.45 8.23
C LYS A 308 -9.40 0.47 8.54
N THR A 309 -8.15 0.00 8.45
CA THR A 309 -6.98 0.87 8.51
C THR A 309 -7.00 1.85 7.35
N SER A 310 -6.85 3.16 7.64
CA SER A 310 -6.74 4.22 6.63
C SER A 310 -5.43 4.09 5.86
N VAL A 311 -5.48 4.32 4.54
CA VAL A 311 -4.33 4.31 3.63
C VAL A 311 -4.36 5.59 2.81
N ILE A 312 -3.44 6.50 3.06
CA ILE A 312 -3.29 7.75 2.32
C ILE A 312 -2.15 7.59 1.33
N ILE A 313 -2.43 7.76 0.04
CA ILE A 313 -1.42 7.73 -1.03
C ILE A 313 -1.17 9.15 -1.49
N THR A 314 0.11 9.55 -1.52
CA THR A 314 0.58 10.87 -1.97
C THR A 314 1.55 10.73 -3.14
N GLU A 315 1.78 11.83 -3.86
CA GLU A 315 2.78 11.90 -4.93
C GLU A 315 4.22 11.67 -4.43
#